data_a471307681d2c1897c65b39c00e7445d
#
_entry.id   a471307681d2c1897c65b39c00e7445d
#
_cell.length_a   1.000
_cell.length_b   1.000
_cell.length_c   1.000
_cell.angle_alpha   90.00
_cell.angle_beta   90.00
_cell.angle_gamma   90.00
#
_symmetry.space_group_name_H-M   'P 1'
#
loop_
_entity.id
_entity.type
_entity.pdbx_description
1 polymer ?
#
loop_
_entity_poly.entity_id
_entity_poly.type
_entity_poly.pdbx_seq_one_letter_code
_entity_poly.pdbx_strand_id
1 'polypeptide(L)'
;MGGAEAPRIRRSTTLLVTSAAGANGAGFGKLLAFTDDGRLVGVFGDDPRIADPRGLGIDPVDKVLFVNSGSNRILALDRNGQVVRATGIVEGLNPGGGNLGPDGRYYVGLRGERTIMAFARKLDSVGEYVLPPHVVPFPRGFAFGHDGRLFLASGIGPGGEGNNIILAFDTDRRMLPSWKVRDLELSPLDLAVAPGGNIVVSSEHPFGAADAVTTIREYDHADGRLVRVLVPNHGVRFQKPRGLRFGPHARLYCVAQDEVVAFDFETGDCLGAVARLPGLNSQAVIFFP
;
A
#
# COMPACT_ATOMS: atom_id res chain seq x y z
N MET A 1 13.90 30.19 40.95
CA MET A 1 14.72 29.19 40.26
C MET A 1 13.80 28.46 39.31
N GLY A 2 13.76 28.86 38.04
CA GLY A 2 12.94 28.25 37.01
C GLY A 2 13.72 27.10 36.40
N GLY A 3 13.24 25.88 36.63
CA GLY A 3 13.75 24.70 35.94
C GLY A 3 13.35 24.74 34.47
N ALA A 4 14.34 24.87 33.59
CA ALA A 4 14.14 24.73 32.15
C ALA A 4 13.72 23.28 31.87
N GLU A 5 12.48 23.10 31.41
CA GLU A 5 11.96 21.83 30.92
C GLU A 5 12.78 21.46 29.69
N ALA A 6 13.46 20.30 29.74
CA ALA A 6 14.23 19.79 28.63
C ALA A 6 13.31 19.63 27.41
N PRO A 7 13.76 19.99 26.18
CA PRO A 7 12.93 19.91 25.00
C PRO A 7 12.51 18.44 24.79
N ARG A 8 11.19 18.17 24.86
CA ARG A 8 10.63 16.89 24.48
C ARG A 8 10.96 16.67 23.01
N ILE A 9 11.88 15.76 22.72
CA ILE A 9 12.17 15.29 21.36
C ILE A 9 10.85 14.75 20.84
N ARG A 10 10.19 15.51 19.96
CA ARG A 10 9.10 14.97 19.13
C ARG A 10 9.72 13.82 18.35
N ARG A 11 9.26 12.59 18.60
CA ARG A 11 9.66 11.43 17.83
C ARG A 11 9.19 11.69 16.39
N SER A 12 10.12 12.03 15.51
CA SER A 12 9.83 12.24 14.10
C SER A 12 9.42 10.88 13.49
N THR A 13 8.29 10.86 12.84
CA THR A 13 7.84 9.72 12.04
C THR A 13 8.68 9.69 10.77
N THR A 14 9.26 8.54 10.42
CA THR A 14 10.03 8.39 9.18
C THR A 14 9.09 8.01 8.04
N LEU A 15 9.13 8.76 6.95
CA LEU A 15 8.42 8.41 5.72
C LEU A 15 9.24 7.33 5.00
N LEU A 16 8.67 6.14 4.88
CA LEU A 16 9.27 5.02 4.16
C LEU A 16 8.54 4.78 2.84
N VAL A 17 9.31 4.61 1.76
CA VAL A 17 8.80 4.39 0.41
C VAL A 17 9.52 3.21 -0.21
N THR A 18 8.78 2.24 -0.73
CA THR A 18 9.37 1.15 -1.49
C THR A 18 9.73 1.61 -2.90
N SER A 19 10.88 1.21 -3.39
CA SER A 19 11.31 1.42 -4.76
C SER A 19 11.52 0.07 -5.43
N ALA A 20 10.64 -0.30 -6.35
CA ALA A 20 10.76 -1.54 -7.10
C ALA A 20 11.79 -1.38 -8.23
N ALA A 21 12.58 -2.42 -8.44
CA ALA A 21 13.46 -2.51 -9.61
C ALA A 21 12.62 -2.88 -10.83
N GLY A 22 12.10 -2.01 -11.60
CA GLY A 22 11.27 -2.35 -12.77
C GLY A 22 11.95 -3.32 -13.75
N ALA A 23 11.18 -3.86 -14.70
CA ALA A 23 11.65 -4.83 -15.70
C ALA A 23 12.89 -4.36 -16.50
N ASN A 24 13.10 -3.04 -16.57
CA ASN A 24 14.24 -2.41 -17.27
C ASN A 24 15.33 -1.91 -16.30
N GLY A 25 15.34 -2.38 -15.04
CA GLY A 25 16.27 -1.87 -14.02
C GLY A 25 15.97 -0.44 -13.56
N ALA A 26 14.82 0.12 -13.92
CA ALA A 26 14.34 1.39 -13.38
C ALA A 26 13.95 1.20 -11.91
N GLY A 27 14.35 2.14 -11.07
CA GLY A 27 14.13 2.04 -9.62
C GLY A 27 15.31 1.43 -8.87
N PHE A 28 15.29 1.60 -7.56
CA PHE A 28 16.42 1.24 -6.71
C PHE A 28 16.33 -0.20 -6.18
N GLY A 29 15.17 -0.85 -6.28
CA GLY A 29 14.92 -2.17 -5.67
C GLY A 29 15.10 -2.18 -4.15
N LYS A 30 14.86 -1.05 -3.48
CA LYS A 30 15.16 -0.80 -2.07
C LYS A 30 14.00 -0.18 -1.32
N LEU A 31 14.06 -0.24 0.00
CA LEU A 31 13.23 0.55 0.89
C LEU A 31 13.99 1.84 1.22
N LEU A 32 13.38 2.98 0.92
CA LEU A 32 13.99 4.31 1.08
C LEU A 32 13.33 5.07 2.21
N ALA A 33 14.14 5.77 2.99
CA ALA A 33 13.71 6.65 4.07
C ALA A 33 13.80 8.11 3.64
N PHE A 34 12.75 8.86 3.96
CA PHE A 34 12.68 10.31 3.77
C PHE A 34 12.37 11.00 5.09
N THR A 35 12.82 12.21 5.24
CA THR A 35 12.39 13.11 6.32
C THR A 35 10.93 13.52 6.09
N ASP A 36 10.30 14.10 7.09
CA ASP A 36 8.92 14.61 7.02
C ASP A 36 8.77 15.78 6.04
N ASP A 37 9.87 16.50 5.72
CA ASP A 37 9.94 17.51 4.67
C ASP A 37 10.31 16.94 3.27
N GLY A 38 10.38 15.61 3.13
CA GLY A 38 10.55 14.91 1.87
C GLY A 38 11.98 14.78 1.34
N ARG A 39 12.98 15.11 2.15
CA ARG A 39 14.39 14.91 1.76
C ARG A 39 14.81 13.45 1.96
N LEU A 40 15.46 12.86 0.95
CA LEU A 40 15.99 11.51 1.05
C LEU A 40 17.05 11.42 2.15
N VAL A 41 16.84 10.51 3.10
CA VAL A 41 17.80 10.15 4.15
C VAL A 41 18.76 9.07 3.64
N GLY A 42 18.23 8.05 2.96
CA GLY A 42 18.99 6.94 2.43
C GLY A 42 18.18 5.65 2.34
N VAL A 43 18.88 4.53 2.22
CA VAL A 43 18.27 3.19 2.26
C VAL A 43 17.92 2.85 3.71
N PHE A 44 16.69 2.38 3.93
CA PHE A 44 16.24 1.88 5.22
C PHE A 44 16.43 0.36 5.28
N GLY A 45 17.46 -0.05 5.99
CA GLY A 45 17.87 -1.46 6.04
C GLY A 45 18.69 -1.88 4.82
N ASP A 46 19.78 -2.52 5.06
CA ASP A 46 20.76 -2.97 4.04
C ASP A 46 20.79 -4.51 3.87
N ASP A 47 19.89 -5.21 4.56
CA ASP A 47 19.78 -6.66 4.45
C ASP A 47 19.50 -7.07 2.98
N PRO A 48 20.30 -7.97 2.39
CA PRO A 48 20.14 -8.37 0.99
C PRO A 48 18.81 -9.08 0.70
N ARG A 49 18.11 -9.56 1.73
CA ARG A 49 16.76 -10.12 1.59
C ARG A 49 15.72 -9.05 1.31
N ILE A 50 16.01 -7.76 1.58
CA ILE A 50 15.15 -6.62 1.17
C ILE A 50 15.46 -6.33 -0.30
N ALA A 51 14.84 -7.08 -1.19
CA ALA A 51 15.01 -6.95 -2.63
C ALA A 51 13.65 -6.66 -3.27
N ASP A 52 13.58 -5.65 -4.13
CA ASP A 52 12.36 -5.27 -4.86
C ASP A 52 11.11 -5.21 -3.95
N PRO A 53 11.12 -4.42 -2.86
CA PRO A 53 10.03 -4.39 -1.88
C PRO A 53 8.77 -3.79 -2.50
N ARG A 54 7.59 -4.39 -2.21
CA ARG A 54 6.33 -4.00 -2.85
C ARG A 54 5.19 -3.66 -1.91
N GLY A 55 5.15 -4.25 -0.74
CA GLY A 55 4.09 -4.00 0.24
C GLY A 55 4.68 -3.73 1.62
N LEU A 56 4.00 -2.87 2.38
CA LEU A 56 4.41 -2.45 3.72
C LEU A 56 3.24 -2.57 4.70
N GLY A 57 3.54 -2.93 5.94
CA GLY A 57 2.59 -2.91 7.04
C GLY A 57 3.30 -2.66 8.37
N ILE A 58 2.62 -2.05 9.33
CA ILE A 58 3.16 -1.82 10.67
C ILE A 58 2.45 -2.70 11.68
N ASP A 59 3.21 -3.41 12.49
CA ASP A 59 2.72 -4.00 13.72
C ASP A 59 2.87 -2.98 14.86
N PRO A 60 1.76 -2.41 15.35
CA PRO A 60 1.83 -1.42 16.41
C PRO A 60 2.20 -2.00 17.77
N VAL A 61 2.03 -3.31 17.97
CA VAL A 61 2.32 -4.01 19.23
C VAL A 61 3.81 -4.27 19.36
N ASP A 62 4.39 -4.97 18.39
CA ASP A 62 5.83 -5.29 18.38
C ASP A 62 6.69 -4.14 17.85
N LYS A 63 6.05 -3.08 17.31
CA LYS A 63 6.71 -1.89 16.73
C LYS A 63 7.70 -2.27 15.62
N VAL A 64 7.29 -3.19 14.76
CA VAL A 64 8.05 -3.63 13.59
C VAL A 64 7.34 -3.25 12.30
N LEU A 65 8.14 -3.08 11.26
CA LEU A 65 7.71 -2.88 9.90
C LEU A 65 7.74 -4.22 9.15
N PHE A 66 6.60 -4.66 8.64
CA PHE A 66 6.56 -5.76 7.68
C PHE A 66 6.84 -5.27 6.27
N VAL A 67 7.69 -6.00 5.56
CA VAL A 67 8.07 -5.73 4.18
C VAL A 67 7.86 -6.97 3.33
N ASN A 68 7.06 -6.85 2.28
CA ASN A 68 6.95 -7.88 1.24
C ASN A 68 8.13 -7.71 0.28
N SER A 69 9.03 -8.68 0.27
CA SER A 69 10.21 -8.64 -0.59
C SER A 69 10.00 -9.45 -1.87
N GLY A 70 10.48 -8.94 -2.99
CA GLY A 70 10.55 -9.65 -4.26
C GLY A 70 11.43 -10.91 -4.21
N SER A 71 12.20 -11.11 -3.15
CA SER A 71 12.89 -12.37 -2.84
C SER A 71 11.93 -13.49 -2.37
N ASN A 72 10.64 -13.35 -2.53
CA ASN A 72 9.58 -14.25 -2.06
C ASN A 72 9.63 -14.50 -0.54
N ARG A 73 9.88 -13.45 0.22
CA ARG A 73 9.89 -13.47 1.69
C ARG A 73 9.09 -12.32 2.25
N ILE A 74 8.61 -12.51 3.48
CA ILE A 74 8.13 -11.43 4.32
C ILE A 74 9.16 -11.21 5.40
N LEU A 75 9.56 -9.97 5.58
CA LEU A 75 10.55 -9.55 6.56
C LEU A 75 9.88 -8.65 7.59
N ALA A 76 10.31 -8.74 8.85
CA ALA A 76 9.95 -7.78 9.88
C ALA A 76 11.23 -7.03 10.30
N LEU A 77 11.18 -5.70 10.18
CA LEU A 77 12.29 -4.81 10.48
C LEU A 77 12.02 -4.01 11.75
N ASP A 78 13.04 -3.82 12.55
CA ASP A 78 12.99 -2.89 13.69
C ASP A 78 13.12 -1.42 13.22
N ARG A 79 13.15 -0.49 14.19
CA ARG A 79 13.27 0.95 13.92
C ARG A 79 14.59 1.37 13.29
N ASN A 80 15.60 0.53 13.36
CA ASN A 80 16.91 0.77 12.77
C ASN A 80 17.03 0.15 11.37
N GLY A 81 15.97 -0.48 10.87
CA GLY A 81 15.96 -1.18 9.58
C GLY A 81 16.62 -2.56 9.64
N GLN A 82 16.87 -3.10 10.85
CA GLN A 82 17.42 -4.44 10.99
C GLN A 82 16.32 -5.49 10.88
N VAL A 83 16.56 -6.54 10.11
CA VAL A 83 15.62 -7.66 10.01
C VAL A 83 15.66 -8.48 11.28
N VAL A 84 14.58 -8.42 12.06
CA VAL A 84 14.44 -9.15 13.34
C VAL A 84 13.70 -10.47 13.17
N ARG A 85 12.87 -10.60 12.12
CA ARG A 85 12.15 -11.84 11.76
C ARG A 85 12.00 -11.95 10.26
N ALA A 86 11.90 -13.16 9.74
CA ALA A 86 11.65 -13.41 8.34
C ALA A 86 10.96 -14.77 8.15
N THR A 87 10.13 -14.88 7.12
CA THR A 87 9.68 -16.19 6.64
C THR A 87 10.80 -16.94 5.94
N GLY A 88 10.64 -18.25 5.75
CA GLY A 88 11.33 -18.96 4.68
C GLY A 88 10.98 -18.38 3.31
N ILE A 89 11.53 -18.97 2.23
CA ILE A 89 11.06 -18.70 0.88
C ILE A 89 9.63 -19.24 0.78
N VAL A 90 8.72 -18.40 0.33
CA VAL A 90 7.32 -18.78 0.06
C VAL A 90 7.20 -18.88 -1.46
N GLU A 91 7.18 -20.10 -1.98
CA GLU A 91 7.10 -20.34 -3.41
C GLU A 91 5.80 -19.74 -3.97
N GLY A 92 5.88 -19.16 -5.16
CA GLY A 92 4.75 -18.52 -5.80
C GLY A 92 4.28 -17.22 -5.14
N LEU A 93 4.96 -16.73 -4.11
CA LEU A 93 4.53 -15.51 -3.40
C LEU A 93 4.30 -14.34 -4.36
N ASN A 94 5.27 -14.04 -5.26
CA ASN A 94 5.19 -12.88 -6.16
C ASN A 94 4.36 -11.74 -5.52
N PRO A 95 4.84 -11.14 -4.42
CA PRO A 95 4.00 -10.38 -3.52
C PRO A 95 3.45 -9.12 -4.16
N GLY A 96 2.18 -8.87 -3.88
CA GLY A 96 1.51 -7.60 -4.16
C GLY A 96 1.50 -6.69 -2.94
N GLY A 97 0.36 -6.04 -2.69
CA GLY A 97 0.13 -5.25 -1.48
C GLY A 97 0.19 -6.08 -0.21
N GLY A 98 0.44 -5.42 0.91
CA GLY A 98 0.43 -6.04 2.23
C GLY A 98 -0.24 -5.14 3.26
N ASN A 99 -0.91 -5.72 4.24
CA ASN A 99 -1.58 -4.98 5.31
C ASN A 99 -1.71 -5.82 6.58
N LEU A 100 -1.74 -5.15 7.75
CA LEU A 100 -2.09 -5.82 8.99
C LEU A 100 -3.61 -5.99 9.07
N GLY A 101 -4.06 -7.19 9.40
CA GLY A 101 -5.47 -7.47 9.60
C GLY A 101 -5.97 -7.12 11.01
N PRO A 102 -7.30 -7.06 11.21
CA PRO A 102 -7.91 -6.77 12.51
C PRO A 102 -7.60 -7.84 13.57
N ASP A 103 -7.23 -9.03 13.15
CA ASP A 103 -6.82 -10.16 14.00
C ASP A 103 -5.32 -10.14 14.36
N GLY A 104 -4.59 -9.12 13.92
CA GLY A 104 -3.16 -8.94 14.15
C GLY A 104 -2.26 -9.81 13.29
N ARG A 105 -2.79 -10.56 12.32
CA ARG A 105 -1.97 -11.25 11.30
C ARG A 105 -1.58 -10.29 10.20
N TYR A 106 -0.47 -10.57 9.54
CA TYR A 106 -0.04 -9.84 8.35
C TYR A 106 -0.52 -10.53 7.08
N TYR A 107 -1.26 -9.81 6.28
CA TYR A 107 -1.89 -10.28 5.06
C TYR A 107 -1.11 -9.82 3.84
N VAL A 108 -0.99 -10.68 2.84
CA VAL A 108 -0.24 -10.42 1.59
C VAL A 108 -1.03 -10.90 0.39
N GLY A 109 -1.15 -10.05 -0.61
CA GLY A 109 -1.70 -10.43 -1.91
C GLY A 109 -0.68 -11.27 -2.70
N LEU A 110 -1.08 -12.44 -3.18
CA LEU A 110 -0.28 -13.33 -4.00
C LEU A 110 -0.77 -13.25 -5.46
N ARG A 111 0.02 -12.63 -6.32
CA ARG A 111 -0.34 -12.44 -7.74
C ARG A 111 -0.31 -13.75 -8.52
N GLY A 112 0.68 -14.62 -8.26
CA GLY A 112 0.79 -15.92 -8.93
C GLY A 112 -0.40 -16.84 -8.62
N GLU A 113 -0.70 -16.99 -7.34
CA GLU A 113 -1.80 -17.83 -6.85
C GLU A 113 -3.17 -17.13 -6.92
N ARG A 114 -3.21 -15.87 -7.26
CA ARG A 114 -4.44 -15.06 -7.40
C ARG A 114 -5.34 -15.13 -6.16
N THR A 115 -4.74 -14.86 -5.00
CA THR A 115 -5.37 -14.96 -3.68
C THR A 115 -4.73 -14.02 -2.65
N ILE A 116 -5.16 -14.14 -1.40
CA ILE A 116 -4.53 -13.53 -0.23
C ILE A 116 -4.09 -14.63 0.75
N MET A 117 -2.92 -14.45 1.33
CA MET A 117 -2.38 -15.30 2.39
C MET A 117 -2.16 -14.47 3.65
N ALA A 118 -2.40 -15.06 4.82
CA ALA A 118 -2.14 -14.47 6.13
C ALA A 118 -0.98 -15.17 6.82
N PHE A 119 -0.15 -14.40 7.48
CA PHE A 119 1.00 -14.86 8.25
C PHE A 119 0.87 -14.46 9.71
N ALA A 120 1.26 -15.35 10.59
CA ALA A 120 1.35 -15.03 12.01
C ALA A 120 2.29 -13.83 12.23
N ARG A 121 2.01 -12.99 13.22
CA ARG A 121 2.81 -11.81 13.56
C ARG A 121 4.30 -12.12 13.74
N LYS A 122 4.62 -13.29 14.29
CA LYS A 122 6.00 -13.73 14.53
C LYS A 122 6.70 -14.24 13.29
N LEU A 123 5.99 -14.47 12.18
CA LEU A 123 6.50 -15.05 10.94
C LEU A 123 7.15 -16.43 11.14
N ASP A 124 6.73 -17.17 12.16
CA ASP A 124 7.27 -18.46 12.61
C ASP A 124 6.50 -19.66 12.07
N SER A 125 5.46 -19.41 11.32
CA SER A 125 4.62 -20.44 10.67
C SER A 125 4.50 -20.20 9.17
N VAL A 126 4.09 -21.26 8.47
CA VAL A 126 3.69 -21.16 7.06
C VAL A 126 2.43 -20.31 6.97
N GLY A 127 2.36 -19.46 5.96
CA GLY A 127 1.17 -18.64 5.72
C GLY A 127 -0.06 -19.49 5.40
N GLU A 128 -1.23 -18.99 5.75
CA GLU A 128 -2.52 -19.64 5.52
C GLU A 128 -3.29 -18.92 4.40
N TYR A 129 -3.88 -19.66 3.48
CA TYR A 129 -4.77 -19.07 2.49
C TYR A 129 -6.02 -18.51 3.16
N VAL A 130 -6.26 -17.21 2.95
CA VAL A 130 -7.43 -16.49 3.45
C VAL A 130 -8.61 -16.63 2.49
N LEU A 131 -8.30 -16.64 1.20
CA LEU A 131 -9.22 -16.91 0.11
C LEU A 131 -8.73 -18.14 -0.66
N PRO A 132 -9.61 -18.92 -1.27
CA PRO A 132 -9.18 -20.00 -2.16
C PRO A 132 -8.25 -19.48 -3.26
N PRO A 133 -7.25 -20.25 -3.69
CA PRO A 133 -6.44 -19.90 -4.86
C PRO A 133 -7.29 -19.63 -6.09
N HIS A 134 -6.84 -18.71 -6.93
CA HIS A 134 -7.47 -18.32 -8.20
C HIS A 134 -8.86 -17.65 -8.09
N VAL A 135 -9.30 -17.26 -6.89
CA VAL A 135 -10.60 -16.59 -6.71
C VAL A 135 -10.55 -15.11 -7.12
N VAL A 136 -9.38 -14.50 -7.08
CA VAL A 136 -9.15 -13.10 -7.49
C VAL A 136 -8.47 -13.08 -8.85
N PRO A 137 -9.07 -12.50 -9.89
CA PRO A 137 -8.48 -12.53 -11.23
C PRO A 137 -7.07 -11.94 -11.31
N PHE A 138 -6.84 -10.78 -10.67
CA PHE A 138 -5.49 -10.20 -10.55
C PHE A 138 -5.39 -9.34 -9.29
N PRO A 139 -5.00 -9.91 -8.14
CA PRO A 139 -4.95 -9.18 -6.87
C PRO A 139 -3.88 -8.08 -6.90
N ARG A 140 -4.32 -6.88 -6.47
CA ARG A 140 -3.47 -5.72 -6.29
C ARG A 140 -3.45 -5.32 -4.81
N GLY A 141 -3.78 -4.07 -4.46
CA GLY A 141 -3.91 -3.65 -3.07
C GLY A 141 -5.22 -4.11 -2.44
N PHE A 142 -5.26 -4.10 -1.12
CA PHE A 142 -6.45 -4.43 -0.34
C PHE A 142 -6.44 -3.69 1.00
N ALA A 143 -7.61 -3.56 1.60
CA ALA A 143 -7.77 -2.95 2.92
C ALA A 143 -8.87 -3.66 3.73
N PHE A 144 -8.78 -3.54 5.05
CA PHE A 144 -9.83 -3.99 5.97
C PHE A 144 -10.68 -2.80 6.38
N GLY A 145 -11.99 -2.90 6.19
CA GLY A 145 -12.95 -1.94 6.71
C GLY A 145 -12.97 -1.93 8.24
N HIS A 146 -13.48 -0.86 8.83
CA HIS A 146 -13.64 -0.75 10.28
C HIS A 146 -14.56 -1.84 10.86
N ASP A 147 -15.43 -2.41 10.04
CA ASP A 147 -16.31 -3.53 10.35
C ASP A 147 -15.68 -4.92 10.10
N GLY A 148 -14.40 -4.96 9.74
CA GLY A 148 -13.65 -6.18 9.48
C GLY A 148 -13.86 -6.80 8.10
N ARG A 149 -14.70 -6.22 7.23
CA ARG A 149 -14.80 -6.63 5.83
C ARG A 149 -13.47 -6.43 5.11
N LEU A 150 -13.19 -7.29 4.14
CA LEU A 150 -12.02 -7.17 3.30
C LEU A 150 -12.44 -6.62 1.93
N PHE A 151 -11.79 -5.54 1.51
CA PHE A 151 -11.94 -4.95 0.18
C PHE A 151 -10.64 -5.16 -0.62
N LEU A 152 -10.76 -5.66 -1.84
CA LEU A 152 -9.62 -6.08 -2.64
C LEU A 152 -9.72 -5.54 -4.07
N ALA A 153 -8.72 -4.79 -4.50
CA ALA A 153 -8.58 -4.37 -5.88
C ALA A 153 -8.20 -5.56 -6.76
N SER A 154 -9.02 -5.84 -7.76
CA SER A 154 -8.70 -6.76 -8.85
C SER A 154 -8.49 -5.93 -10.12
N GLY A 155 -7.24 -5.81 -10.54
CA GLY A 155 -6.85 -4.99 -11.68
C GLY A 155 -6.68 -5.79 -12.97
N ILE A 156 -6.08 -5.14 -13.97
CA ILE A 156 -5.60 -5.76 -15.19
C ILE A 156 -4.09 -6.02 -15.04
N GLY A 157 -3.64 -7.23 -15.34
CA GLY A 157 -2.23 -7.58 -15.37
C GLY A 157 -1.54 -7.14 -16.66
N PRO A 158 -0.20 -7.24 -16.72
CA PRO A 158 0.59 -6.82 -17.90
C PRO A 158 0.23 -7.55 -19.20
N GLY A 159 -0.28 -8.78 -19.10
CA GLY A 159 -0.74 -9.60 -20.22
C GLY A 159 -2.23 -9.42 -20.58
N GLY A 160 -2.91 -8.46 -19.93
CA GLY A 160 -4.35 -8.23 -20.11
C GLY A 160 -5.24 -9.16 -19.29
N GLU A 161 -4.64 -10.01 -18.44
CA GLU A 161 -5.37 -10.87 -17.51
C GLU A 161 -6.03 -10.06 -16.39
N GLY A 162 -7.17 -10.54 -15.90
CA GLY A 162 -7.89 -9.94 -14.79
C GLY A 162 -9.04 -9.03 -15.21
N ASN A 163 -9.48 -8.18 -14.31
CA ASN A 163 -10.60 -7.26 -14.51
C ASN A 163 -10.46 -6.03 -13.58
N ASN A 164 -11.11 -4.96 -13.96
CA ASN A 164 -11.08 -3.70 -13.20
C ASN A 164 -12.27 -3.62 -12.25
N ILE A 165 -12.21 -4.34 -11.14
CA ILE A 165 -13.25 -4.32 -10.11
C ILE A 165 -12.65 -4.23 -8.70
N ILE A 166 -13.50 -3.89 -7.75
CA ILE A 166 -13.21 -4.08 -6.32
C ILE A 166 -14.11 -5.22 -5.83
N LEU A 167 -13.51 -6.20 -5.19
CA LEU A 167 -14.19 -7.30 -4.53
C LEU A 167 -14.35 -6.98 -3.05
N ALA A 168 -15.51 -7.29 -2.47
CA ALA A 168 -15.75 -7.21 -1.05
C ALA A 168 -16.05 -8.58 -0.47
N PHE A 169 -15.54 -8.85 0.73
CA PHE A 169 -15.74 -10.08 1.48
C PHE A 169 -16.17 -9.73 2.90
N ASP A 170 -17.06 -10.53 3.47
CA ASP A 170 -17.46 -10.41 4.88
C ASP A 170 -16.34 -10.82 5.85
N THR A 171 -16.61 -10.81 7.14
CA THR A 171 -15.66 -11.21 8.18
C THR A 171 -15.27 -12.68 8.11
N ASP A 172 -16.13 -13.52 7.55
CA ASP A 172 -15.89 -14.96 7.31
C ASP A 172 -15.19 -15.20 5.96
N ARG A 173 -14.82 -14.12 5.24
CA ARG A 173 -14.18 -14.17 3.92
C ARG A 173 -15.06 -14.74 2.82
N ARG A 174 -16.38 -14.65 2.97
CA ARG A 174 -17.33 -14.95 1.88
C ARG A 174 -17.54 -13.71 1.03
N MET A 175 -17.51 -13.89 -0.28
CA MET A 175 -17.73 -12.79 -1.22
C MET A 175 -19.11 -12.17 -1.01
N LEU A 176 -19.18 -10.85 -1.10
CA LEU A 176 -20.39 -10.04 -1.01
C LEU A 176 -20.85 -9.60 -2.41
N PRO A 177 -21.66 -10.37 -3.14
CA PRO A 177 -22.03 -10.05 -4.52
C PRO A 177 -22.92 -8.80 -4.65
N SER A 178 -23.58 -8.40 -3.56
CA SER A 178 -24.41 -7.21 -3.50
C SER A 178 -23.60 -5.92 -3.43
N TRP A 179 -22.37 -5.97 -2.91
CA TRP A 179 -21.47 -4.82 -2.89
C TRP A 179 -20.73 -4.74 -4.23
N LYS A 180 -20.95 -3.65 -4.98
CA LYS A 180 -20.37 -3.51 -6.32
C LYS A 180 -20.03 -2.05 -6.60
N VAL A 181 -18.79 -1.81 -6.99
CA VAL A 181 -18.40 -0.59 -7.68
C VAL A 181 -18.85 -0.67 -9.14
N ARG A 182 -19.65 0.32 -9.57
CA ARG A 182 -20.14 0.45 -10.95
C ARG A 182 -19.52 1.68 -11.60
N ASP A 183 -18.20 1.64 -11.74
CA ASP A 183 -17.42 2.75 -12.26
C ASP A 183 -16.61 2.26 -13.46
N LEU A 184 -17.01 2.68 -14.65
CA LEU A 184 -16.38 2.25 -15.91
C LEU A 184 -15.01 2.87 -16.14
N GLU A 185 -14.67 3.94 -15.40
CA GLU A 185 -13.38 4.61 -15.47
C GLU A 185 -12.42 4.14 -14.36
N LEU A 186 -12.76 3.05 -13.67
CA LEU A 186 -11.92 2.47 -12.62
C LEU A 186 -10.91 1.50 -13.21
N SER A 187 -9.63 1.68 -12.87
CA SER A 187 -8.59 0.65 -12.94
C SER A 187 -7.85 0.62 -11.60
N PRO A 188 -8.33 -0.17 -10.63
CA PRO A 188 -7.89 -0.06 -9.25
C PRO A 188 -6.48 -0.62 -9.05
N LEU A 189 -5.68 0.05 -8.22
CA LEU A 189 -4.29 -0.30 -7.93
C LEU A 189 -4.06 -0.59 -6.45
N ASP A 190 -4.40 0.34 -5.56
CA ASP A 190 -4.32 0.14 -4.12
C ASP A 190 -5.54 0.72 -3.43
N LEU A 191 -5.76 0.29 -2.20
CA LEU A 191 -6.90 0.63 -1.37
C LEU A 191 -6.46 1.12 0.00
N ALA A 192 -7.17 2.11 0.50
CA ALA A 192 -7.12 2.53 1.90
C ALA A 192 -8.54 2.73 2.42
N VAL A 193 -8.73 2.63 3.73
CA VAL A 193 -10.00 2.96 4.38
C VAL A 193 -9.88 4.35 4.98
N ALA A 194 -10.79 5.22 4.60
CA ALA A 194 -10.88 6.58 5.13
C ALA A 194 -11.27 6.55 6.62
N PRO A 195 -10.97 7.62 7.38
CA PRO A 195 -11.42 7.74 8.78
C PRO A 195 -12.93 7.56 8.96
N GLY A 196 -13.73 7.98 7.98
CA GLY A 196 -15.19 7.79 7.95
C GLY A 196 -15.66 6.39 7.51
N GLY A 197 -14.74 5.47 7.17
CA GLY A 197 -15.05 4.10 6.78
C GLY A 197 -15.14 3.86 5.27
N ASN A 198 -15.24 4.89 4.44
CA ASN A 198 -15.30 4.77 2.99
C ASN A 198 -14.02 4.16 2.41
N ILE A 199 -14.15 3.57 1.23
CA ILE A 199 -13.03 2.93 0.53
C ILE A 199 -12.41 3.91 -0.45
N VAL A 200 -11.12 4.16 -0.29
CA VAL A 200 -10.35 5.07 -1.15
C VAL A 200 -9.43 4.25 -2.04
N VAL A 201 -9.41 4.56 -3.32
CA VAL A 201 -8.76 3.73 -4.35
C VAL A 201 -7.89 4.59 -5.24
N SER A 202 -6.64 4.21 -5.46
CA SER A 202 -5.82 4.76 -6.54
C SER A 202 -6.17 4.09 -7.86
N SER A 203 -6.31 4.87 -8.93
CA SER A 203 -6.76 4.40 -10.25
C SER A 203 -5.91 5.00 -11.38
N GLU A 204 -5.60 4.17 -12.38
CA GLU A 204 -4.94 4.55 -13.63
C GLU A 204 -5.76 3.96 -14.79
N HIS A 205 -6.61 4.76 -15.41
CA HIS A 205 -7.56 4.26 -16.42
C HIS A 205 -7.37 4.95 -17.79
N PRO A 206 -7.27 4.19 -18.91
CA PRO A 206 -7.05 2.75 -18.97
C PRO A 206 -5.68 2.34 -18.45
N PHE A 207 -5.59 1.17 -17.79
CA PHE A 207 -4.34 0.73 -17.18
C PHE A 207 -3.20 0.59 -18.20
N GLY A 208 -2.08 1.27 -17.95
CA GLY A 208 -0.87 1.22 -18.77
C GLY A 208 -0.96 2.00 -20.07
N ALA A 209 -2.04 2.72 -20.36
CA ALA A 209 -2.15 3.58 -21.53
C ALA A 209 -1.29 4.85 -21.35
N ALA A 210 -0.77 5.36 -22.46
CA ALA A 210 0.07 6.57 -22.46
C ALA A 210 -0.72 7.83 -22.04
N ASP A 211 -2.01 7.84 -22.32
CA ASP A 211 -2.99 8.89 -22.02
C ASP A 211 -3.87 8.55 -20.82
N ALA A 212 -3.46 7.58 -19.99
CA ALA A 212 -4.24 7.17 -18.85
C ALA A 212 -4.54 8.34 -17.89
N VAL A 213 -5.80 8.43 -17.50
CA VAL A 213 -6.25 9.36 -16.46
C VAL A 213 -6.00 8.73 -15.09
N THR A 214 -5.25 9.44 -14.27
CA THR A 214 -4.86 8.98 -12.93
C THR A 214 -5.62 9.78 -11.88
N THR A 215 -6.31 9.07 -11.00
CA THR A 215 -7.19 9.65 -9.99
C THR A 215 -7.11 8.88 -8.68
N ILE A 216 -7.63 9.49 -7.62
CA ILE A 216 -8.03 8.80 -6.39
C ILE A 216 -9.54 8.86 -6.32
N ARG A 217 -10.20 7.73 -6.07
CA ARG A 217 -11.65 7.60 -6.05
C ARG A 217 -12.10 7.14 -4.67
N GLU A 218 -13.16 7.74 -4.15
CA GLU A 218 -13.77 7.38 -2.88
C GLU A 218 -15.13 6.74 -3.14
N TYR A 219 -15.33 5.54 -2.55
CA TYR A 219 -16.56 4.78 -2.64
C TYR A 219 -17.19 4.56 -1.27
N ASP A 220 -18.49 4.62 -1.21
CA ASP A 220 -19.26 4.31 -0.02
C ASP A 220 -19.03 2.86 0.41
N HIS A 221 -18.69 2.66 1.69
CA HIS A 221 -18.40 1.32 2.21
C HIS A 221 -19.62 0.41 2.31
N ALA A 222 -20.84 0.98 2.32
CA ALA A 222 -22.06 0.19 2.45
C ALA A 222 -22.46 -0.47 1.13
N ASP A 223 -22.37 0.26 0.01
CA ASP A 223 -22.92 -0.19 -1.28
C ASP A 223 -21.97 -0.07 -2.48
N GLY A 224 -20.79 0.54 -2.32
CA GLY A 224 -19.81 0.73 -3.40
C GLY A 224 -20.14 1.89 -4.35
N ARG A 225 -21.06 2.76 -4.01
CA ARG A 225 -21.38 3.95 -4.80
C ARG A 225 -20.22 4.94 -4.78
N LEU A 226 -19.90 5.52 -5.95
CA LEU A 226 -18.91 6.60 -6.04
C LEU A 226 -19.36 7.82 -5.25
N VAL A 227 -18.52 8.26 -4.32
CA VAL A 227 -18.73 9.46 -3.49
C VAL A 227 -18.10 10.68 -4.15
N ARG A 228 -16.80 10.58 -4.50
CA ARG A 228 -16.06 11.64 -5.17
C ARG A 228 -14.81 11.14 -5.88
N VAL A 229 -14.26 12.00 -6.71
CA VAL A 229 -12.98 11.79 -7.39
C VAL A 229 -12.04 12.93 -7.02
N LEU A 230 -10.84 12.59 -6.55
CA LEU A 230 -9.76 13.53 -6.30
C LEU A 230 -8.81 13.50 -7.51
N VAL A 231 -8.62 14.66 -8.11
CA VAL A 231 -7.71 14.83 -9.25
C VAL A 231 -6.54 15.71 -8.81
N PRO A 232 -5.30 15.31 -9.08
CA PRO A 232 -4.15 16.15 -8.77
C PRO A 232 -4.19 17.47 -9.53
N ASN A 233 -3.72 18.54 -8.88
CA ASN A 233 -3.61 19.86 -9.50
C ASN A 233 -2.59 19.86 -10.65
N HIS A 234 -2.73 20.82 -11.57
CA HIS A 234 -1.75 21.07 -12.62
C HIS A 234 -0.34 21.30 -12.02
N GLY A 235 0.67 20.60 -12.58
CA GLY A 235 2.07 20.69 -12.12
C GLY A 235 2.54 19.55 -11.20
N VAL A 236 1.64 18.69 -10.73
CA VAL A 236 1.99 17.45 -10.02
C VAL A 236 2.06 16.30 -11.03
N ARG A 237 3.17 15.58 -11.07
CA ARG A 237 3.31 14.36 -11.88
C ARG A 237 2.65 13.20 -11.15
N PHE A 238 1.34 13.06 -11.31
CA PHE A 238 0.60 11.96 -10.71
C PHE A 238 0.45 10.81 -11.71
N GLN A 239 1.56 10.15 -12.01
CA GLN A 239 1.59 9.01 -12.94
C GLN A 239 1.77 7.71 -12.20
N LYS A 240 1.12 6.65 -12.68
CA LYS A 240 1.20 5.30 -12.11
C LYS A 240 0.99 5.30 -10.58
N PRO A 241 -0.14 5.83 -10.09
CA PRO A 241 -0.43 5.82 -8.65
C PRO A 241 -0.48 4.38 -8.15
N ARG A 242 0.21 4.09 -7.07
CA ARG A 242 0.30 2.72 -6.51
C ARG A 242 -0.20 2.71 -5.08
N GLY A 243 0.68 2.75 -4.10
CA GLY A 243 0.34 2.65 -2.69
C GLY A 243 -0.40 3.87 -2.15
N LEU A 244 -1.46 3.63 -1.40
CA LEU A 244 -2.27 4.62 -0.69
C LEU A 244 -2.16 4.41 0.81
N ARG A 245 -1.92 5.48 1.60
CA ARG A 245 -1.98 5.42 3.06
C ARG A 245 -2.45 6.74 3.65
N PHE A 246 -3.28 6.64 4.67
CA PHE A 246 -3.49 7.76 5.59
C PHE A 246 -2.28 7.89 6.51
N GLY A 247 -1.82 9.10 6.71
CA GLY A 247 -0.64 9.42 7.50
C GLY A 247 -0.86 10.59 8.44
N PRO A 248 0.20 11.30 8.84
CA PRO A 248 0.11 12.44 9.73
C PRO A 248 -0.92 13.49 9.26
N HIS A 249 -1.54 14.18 10.22
CA HIS A 249 -2.54 15.23 9.97
C HIS A 249 -3.79 14.77 9.22
N ALA A 250 -4.16 13.49 9.31
CA ALA A 250 -5.29 12.88 8.59
C ALA A 250 -5.21 13.06 7.06
N ARG A 251 -4.04 13.35 6.51
CA ARG A 251 -3.82 13.47 5.07
C ARG A 251 -3.74 12.11 4.41
N LEU A 252 -4.16 12.08 3.15
CA LEU A 252 -3.97 10.91 2.30
C LEU A 252 -2.69 11.08 1.49
N TYR A 253 -1.85 10.05 1.48
CA TYR A 253 -0.61 10.00 0.71
C TYR A 253 -0.69 8.91 -0.34
N CYS A 254 -0.27 9.25 -1.55
CA CYS A 254 -0.21 8.32 -2.66
C CYS A 254 1.18 8.35 -3.30
N VAL A 255 1.78 7.19 -3.51
CA VAL A 255 2.98 7.10 -4.33
C VAL A 255 2.60 7.12 -5.81
N ALA A 256 3.29 7.94 -6.57
CA ALA A 256 3.03 8.15 -7.99
C ALA A 256 4.36 8.18 -8.74
N GLN A 257 4.78 7.04 -9.25
CA GLN A 257 6.05 6.79 -9.95
C GLN A 257 7.27 7.34 -9.20
N ASP A 258 7.60 8.61 -9.37
CA ASP A 258 8.79 9.28 -8.82
C ASP A 258 8.48 10.23 -7.66
N GLU A 259 7.23 10.28 -7.23
CA GLU A 259 6.75 11.22 -6.22
C GLU A 259 5.90 10.53 -5.16
N VAL A 260 5.86 11.12 -3.97
CA VAL A 260 4.82 10.89 -2.97
C VAL A 260 3.98 12.15 -2.91
N VAL A 261 2.71 12.04 -3.25
CA VAL A 261 1.77 13.17 -3.32
C VAL A 261 0.83 13.12 -2.12
N ALA A 262 0.62 14.25 -1.48
CA ALA A 262 -0.31 14.39 -0.37
C ALA A 262 -1.59 15.09 -0.80
N PHE A 263 -2.70 14.67 -0.19
CA PHE A 263 -4.02 15.28 -0.34
C PHE A 263 -4.57 15.64 1.04
N ASP A 264 -5.18 16.81 1.15
CA ASP A 264 -6.13 17.08 2.21
C ASP A 264 -7.36 16.25 1.93
N PHE A 265 -7.62 15.25 2.76
CA PHE A 265 -8.70 14.32 2.46
C PHE A 265 -10.08 14.90 2.77
N GLU A 266 -10.18 15.88 3.66
CA GLU A 266 -11.44 16.56 3.99
C GLU A 266 -11.92 17.42 2.82
N THR A 267 -11.07 18.31 2.34
CA THR A 267 -11.37 19.22 1.22
C THR A 267 -11.27 18.56 -0.16
N GLY A 268 -10.45 17.52 -0.28
CA GLY A 268 -10.08 16.88 -1.56
C GLY A 268 -8.94 17.57 -2.30
N ASP A 269 -8.34 18.61 -1.70
CA ASP A 269 -7.28 19.38 -2.34
C ASP A 269 -5.98 18.60 -2.44
N CYS A 270 -5.33 18.65 -3.61
CA CYS A 270 -3.98 18.18 -3.79
C CYS A 270 -3.00 19.17 -3.16
N LEU A 271 -2.26 18.73 -2.15
CA LEU A 271 -1.25 19.55 -1.44
C LEU A 271 0.12 19.55 -2.14
N GLY A 272 0.28 18.74 -3.19
CA GLY A 272 1.51 18.61 -3.95
C GLY A 272 2.39 17.44 -3.51
N ALA A 273 3.58 17.37 -4.10
CA ALA A 273 4.57 16.34 -3.80
C ALA A 273 5.28 16.64 -2.48
N VAL A 274 5.22 15.70 -1.53
CA VAL A 274 5.92 15.76 -0.25
C VAL A 274 7.30 15.11 -0.31
N ALA A 275 7.54 14.21 -1.27
CA ALA A 275 8.84 13.66 -1.58
C ALA A 275 8.95 13.44 -3.09
N ARG A 276 10.15 13.65 -3.63
CA ARG A 276 10.42 13.48 -5.06
C ARG A 276 11.82 12.91 -5.25
N LEU A 277 11.92 11.84 -6.03
CA LEU A 277 13.19 11.23 -6.39
C LEU A 277 13.10 10.62 -7.80
N PRO A 278 13.81 11.19 -8.80
CA PRO A 278 13.85 10.62 -10.14
C PRO A 278 14.27 9.15 -10.13
N GLY A 279 13.53 8.28 -10.81
CA GLY A 279 13.76 6.85 -10.85
C GLY A 279 13.29 6.11 -9.60
N LEU A 280 12.47 6.73 -8.74
CA LEU A 280 11.96 6.08 -7.52
C LEU A 280 11.16 4.81 -7.83
N ASN A 281 10.35 4.82 -8.89
CA ASN A 281 9.48 3.68 -9.25
C ASN A 281 8.74 3.10 -8.03
N SER A 282 8.07 3.96 -7.31
CA SER A 282 7.46 3.67 -6.02
C SER A 282 6.27 2.71 -6.10
N GLN A 283 6.10 1.85 -5.10
CA GLN A 283 5.00 0.87 -5.03
C GLN A 283 4.16 1.00 -3.76
N ALA A 284 4.75 1.37 -2.63
CA ALA A 284 4.07 1.54 -1.36
C ALA A 284 4.71 2.63 -0.51
N VAL A 285 3.91 3.21 0.37
CA VAL A 285 4.31 4.25 1.32
C VAL A 285 3.80 3.92 2.71
N ILE A 286 4.55 4.27 3.74
CA ILE A 286 4.12 4.17 5.13
C ILE A 286 4.86 5.17 6.01
N PHE A 287 4.24 5.55 7.12
CA PHE A 287 4.84 6.41 8.15
C PHE A 287 5.23 5.55 9.34
N PHE A 288 6.51 5.29 9.49
CA PHE A 288 7.02 4.44 10.57
C PHE A 288 7.43 5.29 11.77
N PRO A 289 6.83 5.06 12.97
CA PRO A 289 6.98 5.89 14.16
C PRO A 289 8.30 5.67 14.92
#